data_429f95977fa520ee442a5718559c9c14
#
_entry.id   429f95977fa520ee442a5718559c9c14
#
_cell.length_a   1.000
_cell.length_b   1.000
_cell.length_c   1.000
_cell.angle_alpha   90.00
_cell.angle_beta   90.00
_cell.angle_gamma   90.00
#
_symmetry.space_group_name_H-M   'P 1'
#
loop_
_entity.id
_entity.type
_entity.pdbx_description
1 polymer ?
#
loop_
_entity_poly.entity_id
_entity_poly.type
_entity_poly.pdbx_seq_one_letter_code
_entity_poly.pdbx_strand_id
1 'polypeptide(L)'
;MHEYSTAKGILETVLAVAVENKAKRITEVNLEIGMLTMLNPEQLEFSFHILSENTIAEDAKLNIAKLPMNLNCRGCGYKGEISSDKIGESPDVIELLKCPRCGSADTEVDEGRNCNIKNIRVNA
;
A
#
# COMPACT_ATOMS: atom_id res chain seq x y z
N MET A 1 2.87 11.30 7.15
CA MET A 1 2.48 12.47 6.39
C MET A 1 1.64 12.12 5.18
N HIS A 2 1.97 11.02 4.58
CA HIS A 2 1.39 10.69 3.29
C HIS A 2 0.05 9.98 3.37
N GLU A 3 -0.35 9.53 4.58
CA GLU A 3 -1.59 8.79 4.76
C GLU A 3 -2.81 9.59 4.34
N TYR A 4 -2.90 10.85 4.79
CA TYR A 4 -4.06 11.68 4.45
C TYR A 4 -4.15 11.97 2.95
N SER A 5 -3.05 12.41 2.34
CA SER A 5 -3.06 12.73 0.91
C SER A 5 -3.22 11.47 0.06
N THR A 6 -2.67 10.34 0.50
CA THR A 6 -2.85 9.06 -0.17
C THR A 6 -4.32 8.62 -0.09
N ALA A 7 -4.92 8.73 1.10
CA ALA A 7 -6.34 8.39 1.29
C ALA A 7 -7.23 9.27 0.41
N LYS A 8 -6.92 10.54 0.28
CA LYS A 8 -7.66 11.46 -0.58
C LYS A 8 -7.59 11.04 -2.04
N GLY A 9 -6.40 10.70 -2.52
CA GLY A 9 -6.21 10.23 -3.89
C GLY A 9 -6.95 8.93 -4.17
N ILE A 10 -6.93 8.00 -3.20
CA ILE A 10 -7.67 6.74 -3.30
C ILE A 10 -9.16 7.02 -3.38
N LEU A 11 -9.67 7.88 -2.51
CA LEU A 11 -11.10 8.21 -2.50
C LEU A 11 -11.53 8.83 -3.82
N GLU A 12 -10.77 9.80 -4.33
CA GLU A 12 -11.09 10.44 -5.62
C GLU A 12 -11.15 9.42 -6.75
N THR A 13 -10.20 8.48 -6.77
CA THR A 13 -10.15 7.46 -7.81
C THR A 13 -11.33 6.50 -7.72
N VAL A 14 -11.64 6.00 -6.52
CA VAL A 14 -12.75 5.05 -6.38
C VAL A 14 -14.10 5.70 -6.63
N LEU A 15 -14.26 6.98 -6.27
CA LEU A 15 -15.48 7.72 -6.60
C LEU A 15 -15.66 7.87 -8.11
N ALA A 16 -14.59 8.18 -8.83
CA ALA A 16 -14.62 8.30 -10.27
C ALA A 16 -15.00 6.98 -10.95
N VAL A 17 -14.40 5.87 -10.50
CA VAL A 17 -14.70 4.53 -11.02
C VAL A 17 -16.15 4.17 -10.74
N ALA A 18 -16.63 4.45 -9.55
CA ALA A 18 -18.01 4.16 -9.17
C ALA A 18 -19.02 4.93 -10.04
N VAL A 19 -18.73 6.19 -10.33
CA VAL A 19 -19.59 7.01 -11.20
C VAL A 19 -19.62 6.43 -12.61
N GLU A 20 -18.50 6.01 -13.15
CA GLU A 20 -18.43 5.38 -14.48
C GLU A 20 -19.28 4.12 -14.54
N ASN A 21 -19.35 3.38 -13.45
CA ASN A 21 -20.11 2.13 -13.38
C ASN A 21 -21.53 2.32 -12.84
N LYS A 22 -21.96 3.56 -12.69
CA LYS A 22 -23.30 3.92 -12.20
C LYS A 22 -23.64 3.27 -10.86
N ALA A 23 -22.64 3.13 -10.02
CA ALA A 23 -22.79 2.54 -8.70
C ALA A 23 -23.48 3.54 -7.77
N LYS A 24 -24.35 3.04 -6.90
CA LYS A 24 -25.02 3.85 -5.87
C LYS A 24 -24.21 3.89 -4.58
N ARG A 25 -23.41 2.88 -4.32
CA ARG A 25 -22.66 2.74 -3.09
C ARG A 25 -21.37 1.96 -3.33
N ILE A 26 -20.32 2.36 -2.64
CA ILE A 26 -19.07 1.58 -2.57
C ILE A 26 -19.09 0.86 -1.23
N THR A 27 -18.97 -0.46 -1.26
CA THR A 27 -19.03 -1.28 -0.04
C THR A 27 -17.67 -1.71 0.44
N GLU A 28 -16.72 -1.93 -0.48
CA GLU A 28 -15.36 -2.32 -0.13
C GLU A 28 -14.34 -1.69 -1.08
N VAL A 29 -13.18 -1.36 -0.55
CA VAL A 29 -12.03 -0.94 -1.33
C VAL A 29 -10.86 -1.84 -0.92
N ASN A 30 -10.29 -2.53 -1.89
CA ASN A 30 -9.16 -3.43 -1.65
C ASN A 30 -7.87 -2.82 -2.17
N LEU A 31 -6.92 -2.62 -1.25
CA LEU A 31 -5.64 -1.99 -1.53
C LEU A 31 -4.49 -2.97 -1.35
N GLU A 32 -3.41 -2.73 -2.10
CA GLU A 32 -2.14 -3.38 -1.89
C GLU A 32 -1.10 -2.29 -1.61
N ILE A 33 -0.41 -2.41 -0.47
CA ILE A 33 0.60 -1.43 -0.06
C ILE A 33 1.96 -2.11 0.01
N GLY A 34 2.93 -1.59 -0.74
CA GLY A 34 4.30 -2.06 -0.68
C GLY A 34 5.01 -1.57 0.57
N MET A 35 5.94 -2.37 1.08
CA MET A 35 6.66 -2.09 2.32
C MET A 35 7.40 -0.76 2.31
N LEU A 36 7.97 -0.38 1.17
CA LEU A 36 8.80 0.83 1.08
C LEU A 36 7.98 2.12 1.03
N THR A 37 6.65 2.03 0.94
CA THR A 37 5.82 3.24 1.01
C THR A 37 5.84 3.85 2.41
N MET A 38 6.16 3.05 3.42
CA MET A 38 6.15 3.44 4.83
C MET A 38 4.81 3.98 5.31
N LEU A 39 3.74 3.66 4.60
CA LEU A 39 2.39 4.07 4.98
C LEU A 39 1.91 3.24 6.18
N ASN A 40 1.30 3.94 7.13
CA ASN A 40 0.68 3.30 8.28
C ASN A 40 -0.74 2.90 7.90
N PRO A 41 -1.06 1.58 7.84
CA PRO A 41 -2.39 1.14 7.42
C PRO A 41 -3.52 1.66 8.30
N GLU A 42 -3.30 1.74 9.61
CA GLU A 42 -4.35 2.22 10.53
C GLU A 42 -4.66 3.69 10.31
N GLN A 43 -3.63 4.51 10.10
CA GLN A 43 -3.81 5.93 9.82
C GLN A 43 -4.40 6.15 8.44
N LEU A 44 -4.04 5.33 7.47
CA LEU A 44 -4.61 5.38 6.14
C LEU A 44 -6.12 5.09 6.19
N GLU A 45 -6.50 4.04 6.90
CA GLU A 45 -7.90 3.67 7.09
C GLU A 45 -8.67 4.77 7.80
N PHE A 46 -8.11 5.33 8.87
CA PHE A 46 -8.72 6.41 9.62
C PHE A 46 -8.97 7.64 8.74
N SER A 47 -7.94 8.03 7.98
CA SER A 47 -8.06 9.18 7.06
C SER A 47 -9.10 8.94 5.99
N PHE A 48 -9.13 7.72 5.44
CA PHE A 48 -10.11 7.34 4.42
C PHE A 48 -11.54 7.44 4.96
N HIS A 49 -11.76 6.94 6.18
CA HIS A 49 -13.09 7.03 6.80
C HIS A 49 -13.56 8.47 7.00
N ILE A 50 -12.66 9.33 7.46
CA ILE A 50 -13.02 10.75 7.64
C ILE A 50 -13.33 11.40 6.30
N LEU A 51 -12.51 11.17 5.29
CA LEU A 51 -12.68 11.78 3.98
C LEU A 51 -13.91 11.25 3.23
N SER A 52 -14.30 10.02 3.50
CA SER A 52 -15.43 9.38 2.81
C SER A 52 -16.79 9.75 3.38
N GLU A 53 -16.85 10.45 4.52
CA GLU A 53 -18.12 10.88 5.09
C GLU A 53 -18.92 11.71 4.09
N ASN A 54 -20.21 11.45 4.03
CA ASN A 54 -21.14 12.11 3.10
C ASN A 54 -20.88 11.83 1.62
N THR A 55 -20.15 10.77 1.31
CA THR A 55 -19.97 10.27 -0.06
C THR A 55 -20.58 8.89 -0.19
N ILE A 56 -20.63 8.35 -1.41
CA ILE A 56 -21.10 6.99 -1.62
C ILE A 56 -20.11 5.94 -1.09
N ALA A 57 -18.93 6.36 -0.67
CA ALA A 57 -17.92 5.49 -0.03
C ALA A 57 -18.04 5.50 1.50
N GLU A 58 -18.98 6.24 2.08
CA GLU A 58 -19.18 6.24 3.52
C GLU A 58 -19.45 4.82 4.02
N ASP A 59 -18.79 4.46 5.10
CA ASP A 59 -18.86 3.11 5.70
C ASP A 59 -18.27 2.00 4.83
N ALA A 60 -17.61 2.33 3.73
CA ALA A 60 -16.93 1.32 2.92
C ALA A 60 -15.80 0.69 3.73
N LYS A 61 -15.67 -0.63 3.60
CA LYS A 61 -14.59 -1.36 4.27
C LYS A 61 -13.31 -1.22 3.47
N LEU A 62 -12.26 -0.77 4.11
CA LEU A 62 -10.94 -0.66 3.50
C LEU A 62 -10.10 -1.87 3.90
N ASN A 63 -9.82 -2.72 2.94
CA ASN A 63 -8.99 -3.91 3.14
C ASN A 63 -7.60 -3.62 2.61
N ILE A 64 -6.59 -3.76 3.44
CA ILE A 64 -5.22 -3.44 3.09
C ILE A 64 -4.36 -4.68 3.17
N ALA A 65 -3.79 -5.07 2.04
CA ALA A 65 -2.80 -6.14 1.97
C ALA A 65 -1.41 -5.52 1.88
N LYS A 66 -0.52 -5.94 2.77
CA LYS A 66 0.87 -5.49 2.75
C LYS A 66 1.66 -6.41 1.84
N LEU A 67 2.31 -5.84 0.85
CA LEU A 67 3.13 -6.60 -0.08
C LEU A 67 4.58 -6.59 0.38
N PRO A 68 5.25 -7.74 0.37
CA PRO A 68 6.66 -7.82 0.70
C PRO A 68 7.50 -7.16 -0.38
N MET A 69 8.73 -6.84 0.01
CA MET A 69 9.72 -6.26 -0.88
C MET A 69 10.58 -7.37 -1.46
N ASN A 70 10.84 -7.32 -2.77
CA ASN A 70 11.76 -8.23 -3.42
C ASN A 70 13.11 -7.54 -3.61
N LEU A 71 14.17 -8.16 -3.13
CA LEU A 71 15.51 -7.62 -3.18
C LEU A 71 16.38 -8.42 -4.14
N ASN A 72 17.04 -7.72 -5.05
CA ASN A 72 18.01 -8.31 -5.98
C ASN A 72 19.38 -7.75 -5.67
N CYS A 73 20.35 -8.60 -5.38
CA CYS A 73 21.73 -8.17 -5.16
C CYS A 73 22.51 -8.20 -6.46
N ARG A 74 23.08 -7.08 -6.84
CA ARG A 74 23.92 -6.98 -8.03
C ARG A 74 25.29 -7.60 -7.83
N GLY A 75 25.73 -7.67 -6.57
CA GLY A 75 27.04 -8.20 -6.25
C GLY A 75 27.14 -9.72 -6.28
N CYS A 76 26.16 -10.41 -5.70
CA CYS A 76 26.19 -11.87 -5.60
C CYS A 76 25.06 -12.59 -6.33
N GLY A 77 24.13 -11.85 -6.92
CA GLY A 77 22.99 -12.43 -7.64
C GLY A 77 21.87 -12.93 -6.75
N TYR A 78 21.91 -12.63 -5.44
CA TYR A 78 20.84 -13.02 -4.53
C TYR A 78 19.50 -12.38 -4.95
N LYS A 79 18.46 -13.19 -4.89
CA LYS A 79 17.07 -12.72 -5.08
C LYS A 79 16.24 -13.29 -3.95
N GLY A 80 15.52 -12.43 -3.28
CA GLY A 80 14.71 -12.87 -2.15
C GLY A 80 13.71 -11.84 -1.72
N GLU A 81 12.75 -12.31 -0.95
CA GLU A 81 11.67 -11.54 -0.42
C GLU A 81 12.00 -11.10 1.00
N ILE A 82 11.73 -9.84 1.32
CA ILE A 82 11.88 -9.32 2.68
C ILE A 82 10.50 -9.16 3.27
N SER A 83 10.28 -9.82 4.41
CA SER A 83 9.00 -9.83 5.10
C SER A 83 8.65 -8.47 5.70
N SER A 84 7.37 -8.12 5.68
CA SER A 84 6.85 -6.91 6.30
C SER A 84 7.10 -6.82 7.80
N ASP A 85 7.31 -7.96 8.45
CA ASP A 85 7.55 -8.00 9.90
C ASP A 85 8.82 -7.30 10.32
N LYS A 86 9.81 -7.26 9.44
CA LYS A 86 11.10 -6.64 9.74
C LYS A 86 11.06 -5.12 9.79
N ILE A 87 10.12 -4.49 9.10
CA ILE A 87 10.00 -3.03 9.10
C ILE A 87 9.44 -2.52 10.42
N GLY A 88 8.53 -3.27 11.04
CA GLY A 88 7.96 -2.88 12.32
C GLY A 88 8.95 -2.87 13.47
N GLU A 89 10.03 -3.65 13.37
CA GLU A 89 11.02 -3.80 14.43
C GLU A 89 12.23 -2.92 14.26
N SER A 90 12.56 -2.54 13.01
CA SER A 90 13.73 -1.71 12.74
C SER A 90 13.34 -0.57 11.80
N PRO A 91 13.50 0.68 12.23
CA PRO A 91 13.26 1.82 11.37
C PRO A 91 14.38 2.06 10.35
N ASP A 92 15.47 1.31 10.41
CA ASP A 92 16.59 1.52 9.52
C ASP A 92 16.39 0.82 8.18
N VAL A 93 15.84 1.56 7.22
CA VAL A 93 15.58 1.06 5.88
C VAL A 93 16.86 0.70 5.15
N ILE A 94 17.96 1.39 5.45
CA ILE A 94 19.26 1.13 4.82
C ILE A 94 19.73 -0.27 5.15
N GLU A 95 19.59 -0.70 6.40
CA GLU A 95 19.93 -2.07 6.81
C GLU A 95 19.06 -3.11 6.11
N LEU A 96 17.78 -2.81 5.90
CA LEU A 96 16.88 -3.71 5.22
C LEU A 96 17.21 -3.88 3.73
N LEU A 97 17.88 -2.88 3.14
CA LEU A 97 18.26 -2.92 1.73
C LEU A 97 19.60 -3.61 1.48
N LYS A 98 20.32 -4.00 2.53
CA LYS A 98 21.54 -4.75 2.37
C LYS A 98 21.25 -6.22 2.06
N CYS A 99 22.07 -6.81 1.19
CA CYS A 99 21.92 -8.20 0.86
C CYS A 99 22.11 -9.09 2.10
N PRO A 100 21.12 -9.93 2.46
CA PRO A 100 21.28 -10.82 3.61
C PRO A 100 22.31 -11.91 3.40
N ARG A 101 22.74 -12.13 2.17
CA ARG A 101 23.73 -13.17 1.85
C ARG A 101 25.17 -12.66 1.86
N CYS A 102 25.43 -11.50 1.24
CA CYS A 102 26.79 -10.98 1.14
C CYS A 102 27.02 -9.64 1.84
N GLY A 103 25.96 -9.01 2.34
CA GLY A 103 26.04 -7.74 3.04
C GLY A 103 26.24 -6.52 2.15
N SER A 104 26.23 -6.69 0.83
CA SER A 104 26.41 -5.59 -0.10
C SER A 104 25.26 -4.60 -0.04
N ALA A 105 25.57 -3.32 -0.17
CA ALA A 105 24.56 -2.28 -0.33
C ALA A 105 24.16 -2.08 -1.80
N ASP A 106 24.82 -2.76 -2.73
CA ASP A 106 24.52 -2.66 -4.16
C ASP A 106 23.36 -3.57 -4.52
N THR A 107 22.17 -3.16 -4.09
CA THR A 107 20.94 -3.94 -4.26
C THR A 107 19.92 -3.13 -5.03
N GLU A 108 18.99 -3.84 -5.65
CA GLU A 108 17.85 -3.26 -6.34
C GLU A 108 16.57 -3.83 -5.78
N VAL A 109 15.56 -2.99 -5.61
CA VAL A 109 14.29 -3.40 -5.07
C VAL A 109 13.25 -3.44 -6.18
N ASP A 110 12.66 -4.62 -6.39
CA ASP A 110 11.49 -4.79 -7.24
C ASP A 110 10.27 -4.80 -6.34
N GLU A 111 9.22 -4.11 -6.74
CA GLU A 111 7.98 -4.00 -5.99
C GLU A 111 8.19 -3.40 -4.59
N GLY A 112 7.14 -3.16 -3.86
CA GLY A 112 7.21 -2.60 -2.51
C GLY A 112 7.20 -1.08 -2.44
N ARG A 113 7.20 -0.39 -3.57
CA ARG A 113 7.22 1.08 -3.63
C ARG A 113 5.85 1.70 -3.90
N ASN A 114 4.86 0.90 -4.23
CA ASN A 114 3.58 1.39 -4.72
C ASN A 114 2.44 1.10 -3.75
N CYS A 115 1.46 1.99 -3.79
CA CYS A 115 0.15 1.77 -3.18
C CYS A 115 -0.83 1.65 -4.33
N ASN A 116 -1.45 0.49 -4.49
CA ASN A 116 -2.34 0.23 -5.62
C ASN A 116 -3.74 -0.12 -5.14
N ILE A 117 -4.74 0.35 -5.88
CA ILE A 117 -6.11 -0.08 -5.69
C ILE A 117 -6.29 -1.36 -6.52
N LYS A 118 -6.47 -2.47 -5.84
CA LYS A 118 -6.64 -3.75 -6.52
C LYS A 118 -8.03 -3.86 -7.16
N ASN A 119 -9.05 -3.55 -6.40
CA ASN A 119 -10.43 -3.53 -6.87
C ASN A 119 -11.32 -2.84 -5.85
N ILE A 120 -12.56 -2.59 -6.23
CA ILE A 120 -13.59 -2.11 -5.34
C ILE A 120 -14.84 -2.98 -5.51
N ARG A 121 -15.67 -3.00 -4.48
CA ARG A 121 -16.99 -3.61 -4.57
C ARG A 121 -18.04 -2.53 -4.44
N VAL A 122 -19.05 -2.61 -5.28
CA VAL A 122 -20.08 -1.59 -5.36
C VAL A 122 -21.47 -2.24 -5.40
N ASN A 123 -22.48 -1.44 -5.03
CA ASN A 123 -23.88 -1.78 -5.21
C ASN A 123 -24.45 -0.88 -6.30
N ALA A 124 -25.16 -1.49 -7.20
CA ALA A 124 -25.80 -0.77 -8.30
C ALA A 124 -27.04 0.02 -7.86
#